data_556daf88918a7524f79fe33c004ba1ce
#
_entry.id   556daf88918a7524f79fe33c004ba1ce
#
_cell.length_a   1.000
_cell.length_b   1.000
_cell.length_c   1.000
_cell.angle_alpha   90.00
_cell.angle_beta   90.00
_cell.angle_gamma   90.00
#
_symmetry.space_group_name_H-M   'P 1'
#
loop_
_entity.id
_entity.type
_entity.pdbx_description
1 polymer ?
#
loop_
_entity_poly.entity_id
_entity_poly.type
_entity_poly.pdbx_seq_one_letter_code
_entity_poly.pdbx_strand_id
1 'polypeptide(L)'
;MKEYKYLYQAMLSEEKIRKAYKNLRKGKTRRAEVKYIDAHLDDEVQKMHDMILNTKPDGIKVQNPKLGFKPHKHTPKIIYEHGKIRKIFEPEIHEQWLHHIIVLVLEPIITGTAYKYSCGSFPKRGAHYAKRRIEKWLRSDPKGTRNFLKVDIRHFYDSIRLDVLMRELAIRIKDEWFLHVIWLCLREFKKSIPLGFYISQWLANYLLEPLD
;
A
#
# COMPACT_ATOMS: atom_id res chain seq x y z
N MET A 1 -11.42 -20.39 4.00
CA MET A 1 -10.89 -19.01 3.93
C MET A 1 -11.25 -18.41 2.57
N LYS A 2 -11.66 -17.14 2.50
CA LYS A 2 -12.05 -16.50 1.23
C LYS A 2 -10.82 -16.29 0.35
N GLU A 3 -10.88 -16.73 -0.91
CA GLU A 3 -9.86 -16.51 -1.93
C GLU A 3 -10.23 -15.34 -2.83
N TYR A 4 -9.22 -14.60 -3.29
CA TYR A 4 -9.39 -13.44 -4.16
C TYR A 4 -8.66 -13.68 -5.50
N LYS A 5 -9.42 -13.54 -6.59
CA LYS A 5 -8.99 -13.74 -7.98
C LYS A 5 -9.34 -12.51 -8.81
N TYR A 6 -8.78 -12.39 -10.00
CA TYR A 6 -9.05 -11.28 -10.95
C TYR A 6 -8.72 -9.87 -10.44
N LEU A 7 -7.79 -9.77 -9.48
CA LEU A 7 -7.36 -8.49 -8.92
C LEU A 7 -6.52 -7.69 -9.91
N TYR A 8 -5.70 -8.38 -10.68
CA TYR A 8 -4.92 -7.75 -11.76
C TYR A 8 -5.85 -7.14 -12.82
N GLN A 9 -6.90 -7.85 -13.22
CA GLN A 9 -7.91 -7.33 -14.12
C GLN A 9 -8.61 -6.09 -13.54
N ALA A 10 -8.86 -6.09 -12.24
CA ALA A 10 -9.45 -4.95 -11.56
C ALA A 10 -8.53 -3.71 -11.57
N MET A 11 -7.21 -3.87 -11.68
CA MET A 11 -6.26 -2.75 -11.83
C MET A 11 -6.37 -2.05 -13.18
N LEU A 12 -6.80 -2.76 -14.23
CA LEU A 12 -6.94 -2.24 -15.61
C LEU A 12 -8.19 -1.36 -15.78
N SER A 13 -9.06 -1.26 -14.79
CA SER A 13 -10.23 -0.39 -14.85
C SER A 13 -9.81 1.08 -14.92
N GLU A 14 -10.21 1.76 -16.00
CA GLU A 14 -9.95 3.19 -16.17
C GLU A 14 -10.49 4.01 -14.99
N GLU A 15 -11.68 3.68 -14.49
CA GLU A 15 -12.26 4.31 -13.30
C GLU A 15 -11.31 4.23 -12.09
N LYS A 16 -10.72 3.05 -11.86
CA LYS A 16 -9.78 2.87 -10.75
C LYS A 16 -8.47 3.63 -10.98
N ILE A 17 -7.96 3.63 -12.20
CA ILE A 17 -6.75 4.38 -12.57
C ILE A 17 -6.98 5.87 -12.28
N ARG A 18 -8.08 6.45 -12.76
CA ARG A 18 -8.45 7.85 -12.49
C ARG A 18 -8.69 8.12 -11.01
N LYS A 19 -9.36 7.22 -10.30
CA LYS A 19 -9.59 7.34 -8.85
C LYS A 19 -8.29 7.31 -8.06
N ALA A 20 -7.37 6.43 -8.44
CA ALA A 20 -6.03 6.35 -7.84
C ALA A 20 -5.27 7.67 -8.02
N TYR A 21 -5.30 8.26 -9.21
CA TYR A 21 -4.70 9.56 -9.46
C TYR A 21 -5.34 10.66 -8.59
N LYS A 22 -6.66 10.71 -8.54
CA LYS A 22 -7.38 11.66 -7.68
C LYS A 22 -6.96 11.56 -6.21
N ASN A 23 -6.63 10.36 -5.74
CA ASN A 23 -6.12 10.16 -4.39
C ASN A 23 -4.65 10.60 -4.27
N LEU A 24 -3.81 10.22 -5.22
CA LEU A 24 -2.38 10.58 -5.27
C LEU A 24 -2.16 12.10 -5.25
N ARG A 25 -2.91 12.85 -6.06
CA ARG A 25 -2.72 14.29 -6.23
C ARG A 25 -3.10 15.14 -5.02
N LYS A 26 -3.84 14.56 -4.04
CA LYS A 26 -4.23 15.28 -2.82
C LYS A 26 -3.00 15.81 -2.07
N GLY A 27 -2.97 17.13 -1.83
CA GLY A 27 -1.85 17.81 -1.19
C GLY A 27 -0.60 17.99 -2.07
N LYS A 28 -0.63 17.55 -3.35
CA LYS A 28 0.52 17.62 -4.28
C LYS A 28 0.26 18.50 -5.52
N THR A 29 -0.85 19.23 -5.58
CA THR A 29 -1.29 20.01 -6.76
C THR A 29 -0.30 21.10 -7.21
N ARG A 30 0.67 21.46 -6.36
CA ARG A 30 1.72 22.45 -6.68
C ARG A 30 2.95 21.82 -7.35
N ARG A 31 3.10 20.49 -7.32
CA ARG A 31 4.23 19.79 -7.95
C ARG A 31 4.13 19.86 -9.47
N ALA A 32 5.27 20.05 -10.13
CA ALA A 32 5.34 20.17 -11.60
C ALA A 32 4.79 18.92 -12.31
N GLU A 33 5.15 17.73 -11.81
CA GLU A 33 4.70 16.46 -12.36
C GLU A 33 3.17 16.31 -12.28
N VAL A 34 2.56 16.75 -11.17
CA VAL A 34 1.10 16.70 -11.00
C VAL A 34 0.40 17.67 -11.95
N LYS A 35 0.95 18.88 -12.13
CA LYS A 35 0.42 19.85 -13.10
C LYS A 35 0.49 19.32 -14.53
N TYR A 36 1.61 18.66 -14.87
CA TYR A 36 1.76 18.04 -16.19
C TYR A 36 0.70 16.95 -16.42
N ILE A 37 0.53 16.02 -15.45
CA ILE A 37 -0.47 14.96 -15.53
C ILE A 37 -1.89 15.55 -15.60
N ASP A 38 -2.19 16.60 -14.80
CA ASP A 38 -3.50 17.28 -14.84
C ASP A 38 -3.82 17.85 -16.22
N ALA A 39 -2.81 18.35 -16.95
CA ALA A 39 -2.97 18.90 -18.30
C ALA A 39 -3.09 17.82 -19.40
N HIS A 40 -2.63 16.59 -19.14
CA HIS A 40 -2.57 15.47 -20.10
C HIS A 40 -3.24 14.22 -19.56
N LEU A 41 -4.29 14.37 -18.75
CA LEU A 41 -4.81 13.29 -17.91
C LEU A 41 -5.24 12.06 -18.70
N ASP A 42 -5.89 12.23 -19.84
CA ASP A 42 -6.38 11.09 -20.63
C ASP A 42 -5.21 10.29 -21.22
N ASP A 43 -4.21 10.95 -21.74
CA ASP A 43 -3.00 10.29 -22.27
C ASP A 43 -2.23 9.57 -21.17
N GLU A 44 -2.11 10.18 -19.99
CA GLU A 44 -1.40 9.60 -18.84
C GLU A 44 -2.17 8.43 -18.24
N VAL A 45 -3.51 8.46 -18.24
CA VAL A 45 -4.36 7.32 -17.87
C VAL A 45 -4.14 6.15 -18.82
N GLN A 46 -4.10 6.42 -20.15
CA GLN A 46 -3.81 5.40 -21.14
C GLN A 46 -2.42 4.80 -20.96
N LYS A 47 -1.41 5.63 -20.71
CA LYS A 47 -0.03 5.16 -20.42
C LYS A 47 0.01 4.28 -19.18
N MET A 48 -0.71 4.64 -18.10
CA MET A 48 -0.80 3.83 -16.90
C MET A 48 -1.49 2.49 -17.17
N HIS A 49 -2.57 2.50 -17.94
CA HIS A 49 -3.25 1.27 -18.36
C HIS A 49 -2.31 0.35 -19.13
N ASP A 50 -1.62 0.90 -20.15
CA ASP A 50 -0.70 0.14 -20.99
C ASP A 50 0.51 -0.39 -20.19
N MET A 51 1.02 0.39 -19.24
CA MET A 51 2.07 -0.04 -18.34
C MET A 51 1.61 -1.26 -17.52
N ILE A 52 0.43 -1.21 -16.93
CA ILE A 52 -0.11 -2.34 -16.16
C ILE A 52 -0.33 -3.53 -17.08
N LEU A 53 -0.97 -3.35 -18.23
CA LEU A 53 -1.29 -4.40 -19.20
C LEU A 53 -0.03 -5.17 -19.66
N ASN A 54 1.10 -4.50 -19.73
CA ASN A 54 2.39 -5.07 -20.16
C ASN A 54 3.29 -5.48 -18.98
N THR A 55 2.78 -5.43 -17.74
CA THR A 55 3.49 -5.87 -16.52
C THR A 55 2.96 -7.24 -16.10
N LYS A 56 3.61 -8.30 -16.56
CA LYS A 56 3.23 -9.71 -16.30
C LYS A 56 4.43 -10.53 -15.87
N PRO A 57 4.24 -11.68 -15.22
CA PRO A 57 5.33 -12.60 -14.88
C PRO A 57 6.13 -13.03 -16.10
N ASP A 58 7.40 -13.39 -15.87
CA ASP A 58 8.29 -13.88 -16.92
C ASP A 58 7.68 -15.08 -17.66
N GLY A 59 7.90 -15.15 -18.96
CA GLY A 59 7.36 -16.20 -19.83
C GLY A 59 5.94 -15.93 -20.36
N ILE A 60 5.23 -14.94 -19.85
CA ILE A 60 3.92 -14.53 -20.37
C ILE A 60 4.11 -13.53 -21.52
N LYS A 61 3.56 -13.85 -22.70
CA LYS A 61 3.58 -12.91 -23.83
C LYS A 61 2.77 -11.65 -23.51
N VAL A 62 3.38 -10.48 -23.72
CA VAL A 62 2.75 -9.17 -23.62
C VAL A 62 2.87 -8.46 -24.97
N GLN A 63 1.98 -7.51 -25.23
CA GLN A 63 1.97 -6.78 -26.50
C GLN A 63 3.24 -5.96 -26.70
N ASN A 64 3.67 -5.24 -25.67
CA ASN A 64 4.88 -4.43 -25.70
C ASN A 64 5.65 -4.49 -24.36
N PRO A 65 6.64 -5.39 -24.22
CA PRO A 65 7.40 -5.53 -22.97
C PRO A 65 8.15 -4.25 -22.55
N LYS A 66 8.39 -3.31 -23.48
CA LYS A 66 9.06 -2.05 -23.18
C LYS A 66 8.18 -1.11 -22.35
N LEU A 67 6.85 -1.24 -22.45
CA LEU A 67 5.88 -0.42 -21.72
C LEU A 67 5.63 -0.92 -20.30
N GLY A 68 5.93 -2.18 -19.98
CA GLY A 68 5.72 -2.74 -18.64
C GLY A 68 6.50 -1.97 -17.56
N PHE A 69 5.97 -2.01 -16.34
CA PHE A 69 6.58 -1.37 -15.18
C PHE A 69 7.99 -1.91 -14.92
N LYS A 70 8.94 -1.00 -14.81
CA LYS A 70 10.34 -1.30 -14.48
C LYS A 70 10.69 -0.61 -13.18
N PRO A 71 10.92 -1.37 -12.11
CA PRO A 71 11.31 -0.78 -10.83
C PRO A 71 12.66 -0.07 -10.96
N HIS A 72 12.73 1.11 -10.38
CA HIS A 72 13.94 1.91 -10.30
C HIS A 72 14.71 1.60 -9.02
N LYS A 73 15.98 1.97 -9.00
CA LYS A 73 16.74 1.99 -7.75
C LYS A 73 16.39 3.25 -6.97
N HIS A 74 15.90 3.07 -5.75
CA HIS A 74 15.48 4.18 -4.92
C HIS A 74 16.61 4.65 -4.00
N THR A 75 16.85 5.94 -3.98
CA THR A 75 17.79 6.57 -3.03
C THR A 75 17.00 7.05 -1.81
N PRO A 76 17.38 6.64 -0.59
CA PRO A 76 16.68 7.07 0.61
C PRO A 76 16.95 8.55 0.91
N LYS A 77 15.90 9.27 1.29
CA LYS A 77 15.97 10.56 1.94
C LYS A 77 16.06 10.37 3.45
N ILE A 78 16.99 11.05 4.09
CA ILE A 78 17.11 11.04 5.55
C ILE A 78 16.28 12.20 6.09
N ILE A 79 15.33 11.88 6.98
CA ILE A 79 14.55 12.88 7.69
C ILE A 79 14.74 12.76 9.20
N TYR A 80 14.66 13.90 9.87
CA TYR A 80 14.63 13.99 11.33
C TYR A 80 13.19 14.20 11.79
N GLU A 81 12.64 13.24 12.53
CA GLU A 81 11.27 13.31 13.03
C GLU A 81 11.21 12.84 14.47
N HIS A 82 10.70 13.69 15.37
CA HIS A 82 10.58 13.41 16.81
C HIS A 82 11.85 12.83 17.46
N GLY A 83 13.01 13.42 17.15
CA GLY A 83 14.30 12.99 17.69
C GLY A 83 14.86 11.69 17.11
N LYS A 84 14.25 11.15 16.05
CA LYS A 84 14.71 9.94 15.37
C LYS A 84 15.09 10.21 13.93
N ILE A 85 16.17 9.57 13.48
CA ILE A 85 16.58 9.57 12.07
C ILE A 85 15.76 8.48 11.36
N ARG A 86 15.11 8.85 10.25
CA ARG A 86 14.36 7.91 9.41
C ARG A 86 14.85 7.96 7.97
N LYS A 87 14.99 6.78 7.37
CA LYS A 87 15.23 6.64 5.93
C LYS A 87 13.88 6.49 5.25
N ILE A 88 13.52 7.44 4.39
CA ILE A 88 12.28 7.41 3.63
C ILE A 88 12.60 7.31 2.15
N PHE A 89 11.89 6.45 1.45
CA PHE A 89 11.98 6.30 0.01
C PHE A 89 10.79 6.99 -0.65
N GLU A 90 11.06 7.84 -1.62
CA GLU A 90 10.03 8.54 -2.39
C GLU A 90 10.07 8.03 -3.83
N PRO A 91 9.11 7.19 -4.24
CA PRO A 91 9.01 6.73 -5.63
C PRO A 91 8.69 7.89 -6.57
N GLU A 92 8.99 7.71 -7.86
CA GLU A 92 8.53 8.61 -8.91
C GLU A 92 7.00 8.67 -8.99
N ILE A 93 6.45 9.73 -9.57
CA ILE A 93 5.00 10.01 -9.54
C ILE A 93 4.16 8.87 -10.16
N HIS A 94 4.61 8.26 -11.26
CA HIS A 94 3.90 7.15 -11.90
C HIS A 94 3.95 5.86 -11.07
N GLU A 95 5.05 5.60 -10.39
CA GLU A 95 5.15 4.50 -9.44
C GLU A 95 4.27 4.74 -8.20
N GLN A 96 4.23 5.99 -7.68
CA GLN A 96 3.27 6.34 -6.63
C GLN A 96 1.82 6.12 -7.11
N TRP A 97 1.52 6.43 -8.38
CA TRP A 97 0.20 6.18 -8.97
C TRP A 97 -0.12 4.69 -9.02
N LEU A 98 0.83 3.85 -9.46
CA LEU A 98 0.69 2.39 -9.42
C LEU A 98 0.42 1.88 -7.99
N HIS A 99 1.13 2.40 -6.99
CA HIS A 99 0.87 2.07 -5.59
C HIS A 99 -0.57 2.40 -5.16
N HIS A 100 -1.11 3.54 -5.58
CA HIS A 100 -2.50 3.91 -5.30
C HIS A 100 -3.49 2.99 -6.02
N ILE A 101 -3.20 2.51 -7.23
CA ILE A 101 -4.03 1.54 -7.95
C ILE A 101 -4.04 0.19 -7.21
N ILE A 102 -2.87 -0.31 -6.82
CA ILE A 102 -2.73 -1.55 -6.04
C ILE A 102 -3.56 -1.45 -4.75
N VAL A 103 -3.43 -0.35 -4.02
CA VAL A 103 -4.15 -0.14 -2.77
C VAL A 103 -5.66 -0.09 -2.98
N LEU A 104 -6.18 0.55 -4.02
CA LEU A 104 -7.62 0.55 -4.31
C LEU A 104 -8.19 -0.86 -4.53
N VAL A 105 -7.35 -1.80 -4.98
CA VAL A 105 -7.74 -3.21 -5.14
C VAL A 105 -7.58 -3.99 -3.84
N LEU A 106 -6.54 -3.71 -3.05
CA LEU A 106 -6.27 -4.37 -1.76
C LEU A 106 -7.17 -3.86 -0.62
N GLU A 107 -7.55 -2.58 -0.63
CA GLU A 107 -8.29 -1.95 0.45
C GLU A 107 -9.55 -2.72 0.89
N PRO A 108 -10.44 -3.19 -0.03
CA PRO A 108 -11.61 -3.97 0.36
C PRO A 108 -11.25 -5.31 1.01
N ILE A 109 -10.12 -5.91 0.62
CA ILE A 109 -9.65 -7.19 1.16
C ILE A 109 -9.17 -6.98 2.60
N ILE A 110 -8.31 -6.00 2.80
CA ILE A 110 -7.68 -5.70 4.09
C ILE A 110 -8.71 -5.14 5.08
N THR A 111 -9.55 -4.21 4.64
CA THR A 111 -10.56 -3.60 5.53
C THR A 111 -11.69 -4.56 5.89
N GLY A 112 -11.99 -5.53 5.03
CA GLY A 112 -13.05 -6.52 5.24
C GLY A 112 -12.72 -7.56 6.32
N THR A 113 -11.43 -7.73 6.64
CA THR A 113 -10.94 -8.70 7.62
C THR A 113 -10.24 -8.06 8.81
N ALA A 114 -9.83 -6.80 8.67
CA ALA A 114 -9.16 -6.08 9.73
C ALA A 114 -9.99 -5.99 11.02
N TYR A 115 -9.31 -6.12 12.14
CA TYR A 115 -9.93 -5.94 13.44
C TYR A 115 -10.67 -4.59 13.52
N LYS A 116 -11.89 -4.63 14.04
CA LYS A 116 -12.79 -3.45 14.04
C LYS A 116 -12.24 -2.22 14.75
N TYR A 117 -11.27 -2.40 15.63
CA TYR A 117 -10.62 -1.30 16.37
C TYR A 117 -9.21 -1.00 15.88
N SER A 118 -8.74 -1.67 14.84
CA SER A 118 -7.49 -1.33 14.18
C SER A 118 -7.55 0.08 13.61
N CYS A 119 -6.61 0.95 14.00
CA CYS A 119 -6.60 2.39 13.71
C CYS A 119 -5.40 2.80 12.85
N GLY A 120 -4.55 1.86 12.46
CA GLY A 120 -3.34 2.09 11.67
C GLY A 120 -3.68 2.37 10.21
N SER A 121 -3.82 3.64 9.82
CA SER A 121 -4.03 4.10 8.44
C SER A 121 -5.29 3.61 7.72
N PHE A 122 -6.27 3.16 8.47
CA PHE A 122 -7.58 2.86 7.89
C PHE A 122 -8.39 4.14 7.68
N PRO A 123 -9.14 4.25 6.57
CA PRO A 123 -10.04 5.37 6.35
C PRO A 123 -11.01 5.55 7.51
N LYS A 124 -11.16 6.79 7.99
CA LYS A 124 -12.05 7.17 9.10
C LYS A 124 -11.72 6.56 10.48
N ARG A 125 -10.59 5.85 10.62
CA ARG A 125 -10.15 5.20 11.86
C ARG A 125 -8.80 5.76 12.35
N GLY A 126 -8.65 7.08 12.41
CA GLY A 126 -7.43 7.73 12.90
C GLY A 126 -7.37 7.86 14.43
N ALA A 127 -6.39 8.62 14.94
CA ALA A 127 -6.11 8.82 16.37
C ALA A 127 -7.34 9.26 17.18
N HIS A 128 -8.19 10.13 16.63
CA HIS A 128 -9.44 10.55 17.29
C HIS A 128 -10.46 9.42 17.44
N TYR A 129 -10.50 8.49 16.49
CA TYR A 129 -11.34 7.29 16.61
C TYR A 129 -10.82 6.40 17.73
N ALA A 130 -9.52 6.13 17.76
CA ALA A 130 -8.87 5.33 18.80
C ALA A 130 -9.11 5.93 20.19
N LYS A 131 -8.86 7.24 20.36
CA LYS A 131 -9.07 7.96 21.61
C LYS A 131 -10.52 7.78 22.12
N ARG A 132 -11.52 8.07 21.27
CA ARG A 132 -12.94 7.92 21.65
C ARG A 132 -13.31 6.50 22.07
N ARG A 133 -12.68 5.49 21.44
CA ARG A 133 -12.91 4.08 21.80
C ARG A 133 -12.33 3.74 23.16
N ILE A 134 -11.09 4.15 23.40
CA ILE A 134 -10.44 3.95 24.71
C ILE A 134 -11.24 4.65 25.82
N GLU A 135 -11.62 5.92 25.62
CA GLU A 135 -12.44 6.65 26.58
C GLU A 135 -13.79 5.94 26.87
N LYS A 136 -14.42 5.39 25.83
CA LYS A 136 -15.65 4.61 26.01
C LYS A 136 -15.42 3.38 26.87
N TRP A 137 -14.36 2.60 26.62
CA TRP A 137 -14.04 1.41 27.43
C TRP A 137 -13.73 1.75 28.87
N LEU A 138 -12.93 2.77 29.11
CA LEU A 138 -12.60 3.24 30.47
C LEU A 138 -13.85 3.64 31.27
N ARG A 139 -14.84 4.25 30.61
CA ARG A 139 -16.10 4.65 31.26
C ARG A 139 -17.07 3.47 31.44
N SER A 140 -17.13 2.54 30.48
CA SER A 140 -18.10 1.44 30.52
C SER A 140 -17.69 0.29 31.42
N ASP A 141 -16.39 0.09 31.62
CA ASP A 141 -15.84 -0.98 32.46
C ASP A 141 -14.58 -0.51 33.20
N PRO A 142 -14.73 0.29 34.27
CA PRO A 142 -13.59 0.80 35.03
C PRO A 142 -12.80 -0.30 35.77
N LYS A 143 -13.44 -1.43 36.06
CA LYS A 143 -12.76 -2.56 36.72
C LYS A 143 -11.94 -3.37 35.73
N GLY A 144 -12.51 -3.74 34.58
CA GLY A 144 -11.83 -4.51 33.54
C GLY A 144 -10.73 -3.74 32.82
N THR A 145 -10.79 -2.41 32.85
CA THR A 145 -9.78 -1.52 32.24
C THR A 145 -8.75 -0.98 33.23
N ARG A 146 -8.67 -1.55 34.45
CA ARG A 146 -7.68 -1.14 35.48
C ARG A 146 -6.24 -1.37 35.01
N ASN A 147 -5.99 -2.45 34.26
CA ASN A 147 -4.68 -2.80 33.74
C ASN A 147 -4.73 -2.77 32.20
N PHE A 148 -3.64 -2.33 31.60
CA PHE A 148 -3.48 -2.37 30.15
C PHE A 148 -2.05 -2.81 29.80
N LEU A 149 -1.91 -3.50 28.65
CA LEU A 149 -0.65 -3.85 28.06
C LEU A 149 -0.42 -2.98 26.82
N LYS A 150 0.71 -2.29 26.77
CA LYS A 150 1.18 -1.59 25.59
C LYS A 150 2.37 -2.32 25.01
N VAL A 151 2.25 -2.76 23.78
CA VAL A 151 3.34 -3.41 23.02
C VAL A 151 3.70 -2.59 21.80
N ASP A 152 4.94 -2.66 21.36
CA ASP A 152 5.45 -2.04 20.16
C ASP A 152 6.46 -2.97 19.48
N ILE A 153 6.39 -3.08 18.16
CA ILE A 153 7.31 -3.94 17.41
C ILE A 153 8.54 -3.10 17.03
N ARG A 154 9.67 -3.48 17.59
CA ARG A 154 10.94 -2.79 17.30
C ARG A 154 11.30 -2.94 15.82
N HIS A 155 11.63 -1.82 15.17
CA HIS A 155 12.01 -1.79 13.75
C HIS A 155 11.03 -2.52 12.83
N PHE A 156 9.73 -2.33 13.04
CA PHE A 156 8.68 -3.09 12.38
C PHE A 156 8.88 -3.18 10.85
N TYR A 157 8.95 -2.06 10.15
CA TYR A 157 9.13 -2.05 8.68
C TYR A 157 10.45 -2.69 8.24
N ASP A 158 11.52 -2.51 9.00
CA ASP A 158 12.84 -3.08 8.71
C ASP A 158 12.89 -4.59 8.95
N SER A 159 11.95 -5.13 9.73
CA SER A 159 11.87 -6.57 10.06
C SER A 159 10.97 -7.37 9.13
N ILE A 160 10.17 -6.72 8.29
CA ILE A 160 9.26 -7.39 7.35
C ILE A 160 10.04 -7.87 6.13
N ARG A 161 10.28 -9.17 6.05
CA ARG A 161 10.93 -9.82 4.91
C ARG A 161 9.95 -9.96 3.76
N LEU A 162 10.39 -9.61 2.54
CA LEU A 162 9.55 -9.66 1.35
C LEU A 162 9.05 -11.08 1.04
N ASP A 163 9.90 -12.11 1.18
CA ASP A 163 9.52 -13.50 0.93
C ASP A 163 8.42 -14.00 1.88
N VAL A 164 8.45 -13.57 3.14
CA VAL A 164 7.40 -13.88 4.11
C VAL A 164 6.11 -13.15 3.74
N LEU A 165 6.19 -11.85 3.48
CA LEU A 165 5.04 -11.05 3.08
C LEU A 165 4.34 -11.61 1.84
N MET A 166 5.10 -11.99 0.80
CA MET A 166 4.54 -12.55 -0.43
C MET A 166 3.87 -13.92 -0.20
N ARG A 167 4.42 -14.75 0.68
CA ARG A 167 3.77 -16.03 1.07
C ARG A 167 2.45 -15.78 1.78
N GLU A 168 2.42 -14.86 2.75
CA GLU A 168 1.19 -14.53 3.47
C GLU A 168 0.11 -13.95 2.54
N LEU A 169 0.49 -13.09 1.60
CA LEU A 169 -0.43 -12.58 0.58
C LEU A 169 -0.99 -13.72 -0.29
N ALA A 170 -0.14 -14.67 -0.72
CA ALA A 170 -0.51 -15.79 -1.57
C ALA A 170 -1.47 -16.80 -0.89
N ILE A 171 -1.58 -16.78 0.45
CA ILE A 171 -2.57 -17.60 1.17
C ILE A 171 -3.99 -17.26 0.70
N ARG A 172 -4.30 -15.97 0.52
CA ARG A 172 -5.66 -15.49 0.19
C ARG A 172 -5.78 -14.95 -1.22
N ILE A 173 -4.71 -14.38 -1.78
CA ILE A 173 -4.68 -13.82 -3.14
C ILE A 173 -4.18 -14.90 -4.09
N LYS A 174 -5.08 -15.37 -4.97
CA LYS A 174 -4.79 -16.41 -5.97
C LYS A 174 -4.64 -15.83 -7.38
N ASP A 175 -4.21 -14.58 -7.46
CA ASP A 175 -3.93 -13.85 -8.70
C ASP A 175 -2.41 -13.60 -8.78
N GLU A 176 -1.72 -14.48 -9.48
CA GLU A 176 -0.26 -14.44 -9.63
C GLU A 176 0.22 -13.16 -10.32
N TRP A 177 -0.55 -12.61 -11.25
CA TRP A 177 -0.17 -11.39 -11.94
C TRP A 177 -0.25 -10.18 -11.02
N PHE A 178 -1.27 -10.13 -10.17
CA PHE A 178 -1.39 -9.10 -9.16
C PHE A 178 -0.26 -9.17 -8.12
N LEU A 179 0.04 -10.38 -7.64
CA LEU A 179 1.17 -10.61 -6.73
C LEU A 179 2.50 -10.23 -7.37
N HIS A 180 2.68 -10.53 -8.67
CA HIS A 180 3.88 -10.15 -9.40
C HIS A 180 4.09 -8.64 -9.46
N VAL A 181 3.03 -7.85 -9.68
CA VAL A 181 3.13 -6.37 -9.66
C VAL A 181 3.56 -5.87 -8.27
N ILE A 182 2.98 -6.42 -7.19
CA ILE A 182 3.41 -6.07 -5.82
C ILE A 182 4.88 -6.43 -5.60
N TRP A 183 5.28 -7.62 -6.01
CA TRP A 183 6.67 -8.08 -5.89
C TRP A 183 7.63 -7.17 -6.67
N LEU A 184 7.28 -6.75 -7.90
CA LEU A 184 8.09 -5.83 -8.69
C LEU A 184 8.30 -4.49 -7.96
N CYS A 185 7.27 -3.92 -7.36
CA CYS A 185 7.39 -2.67 -6.59
C CYS A 185 8.33 -2.80 -5.39
N LEU A 186 8.47 -4.00 -4.81
CA LEU A 186 9.19 -4.21 -3.56
C LEU A 186 10.48 -5.02 -3.70
N ARG A 187 10.80 -5.60 -4.86
CA ARG A 187 11.89 -6.58 -5.03
C ARG A 187 13.28 -6.05 -4.67
N GLU A 188 13.47 -4.74 -4.68
CA GLU A 188 14.72 -4.10 -4.23
C GLU A 188 14.91 -4.26 -2.71
N PHE A 189 13.81 -4.35 -1.96
CA PHE A 189 13.76 -4.36 -0.50
C PHE A 189 13.57 -5.79 0.05
N LYS A 190 14.56 -6.66 -0.13
CA LYS A 190 14.44 -8.10 0.20
C LYS A 190 14.23 -8.37 1.70
N LYS A 191 14.82 -7.55 2.57
CA LYS A 191 14.87 -7.77 4.04
C LYS A 191 13.99 -6.81 4.83
N SER A 192 13.29 -5.91 4.16
CA SER A 192 12.46 -4.87 4.78
C SER A 192 11.37 -4.46 3.80
N ILE A 193 10.39 -3.69 4.25
CA ILE A 193 9.53 -2.92 3.36
C ILE A 193 9.83 -1.44 3.51
N PRO A 194 9.85 -0.66 2.40
CA PRO A 194 10.32 0.72 2.43
C PRO A 194 9.33 1.66 3.11
N LEU A 195 9.83 2.48 4.04
CA LEU A 195 9.08 3.63 4.53
C LEU A 195 8.95 4.67 3.41
N GLY A 196 7.75 5.22 3.24
CA GLY A 196 7.44 6.20 2.21
C GLY A 196 6.69 5.64 1.00
N PHE A 197 6.71 4.32 0.80
CA PHE A 197 5.86 3.67 -0.19
C PHE A 197 4.43 3.57 0.33
N TYR A 198 3.47 4.05 -0.46
CA TYR A 198 2.06 4.04 -0.06
C TYR A 198 1.51 2.62 0.18
N ILE A 199 1.99 1.63 -0.58
CA ILE A 199 1.59 0.23 -0.39
C ILE A 199 2.14 -0.38 0.90
N SER A 200 3.31 0.08 1.40
CA SER A 200 3.98 -0.55 2.55
C SER A 200 3.09 -0.57 3.78
N GLN A 201 2.36 0.50 4.04
CA GLN A 201 1.51 0.59 5.21
C GLN A 201 0.29 -0.36 5.15
N TRP A 202 -0.29 -0.53 3.96
CA TRP A 202 -1.39 -1.46 3.75
C TRP A 202 -0.94 -2.92 3.88
N LEU A 203 0.23 -3.23 3.33
CA LEU A 203 0.82 -4.56 3.44
C LEU A 203 1.25 -4.89 4.88
N ALA A 204 1.75 -3.91 5.62
CA ALA A 204 2.04 -4.03 7.05
C ALA A 204 0.77 -4.33 7.87
N ASN A 205 -0.33 -3.62 7.60
CA ASN A 205 -1.61 -3.91 8.25
C ASN A 205 -2.13 -5.31 7.91
N TYR A 206 -1.97 -5.76 6.66
CA TYR A 206 -2.33 -7.12 6.27
C TYR A 206 -1.55 -8.18 7.05
N LEU A 207 -0.24 -7.95 7.21
CA LEU A 207 0.63 -8.88 7.93
C LEU A 207 0.33 -8.95 9.44
N LEU A 208 -0.17 -7.84 10.03
CA LEU A 208 -0.55 -7.78 11.45
C LEU A 208 -1.94 -8.32 11.73
N GLU A 209 -2.78 -8.53 10.71
CA GLU A 209 -4.16 -9.01 10.89
C GLU A 209 -4.28 -10.23 11.82
N PRO A 210 -3.38 -11.25 11.77
CA PRO A 210 -3.47 -12.40 12.67
C PRO A 210 -3.14 -12.10 14.14
N LEU A 211 -2.54 -10.93 14.44
CA LEU A 211 -2.19 -10.50 15.80
C LEU A 211 -3.29 -9.64 16.44
N ASP A 212 -4.17 -9.05 15.64
CA ASP A 212 -5.28 -8.20 16.05
C ASP A 212 -6.50 -9.05 16.50
#